data_e8be9e2d04be32f5d46523b7e3d9f36d
#
_entry.id   e8be9e2d04be32f5d46523b7e3d9f36d
#
_cell.length_a   1.000
_cell.length_b   1.000
_cell.length_c   1.000
_cell.angle_alpha   90.00
_cell.angle_beta   90.00
_cell.angle_gamma   90.00
#
_symmetry.space_group_name_H-M   'P 1'
#
loop_
_entity.id
_entity.type
_entity.pdbx_description
1 polymer ?
#
loop_
_entity_poly.entity_id
_entity_poly.type
_entity_poly.pdbx_seq_one_letter_code
_entity_poly.pdbx_strand_id
1 'polypeptide(L)'
;MSNNNTKQRPGARKPVVLMSMGAQERKGHAYQVMTHKYITPLVELSGCVPLLAPSCCGADDIEQYLSMVDGVYLTGAGSNIDPALYGQENLTPTKGQDKDRDLFDIPLIRGALARGLPLFAICRGMQEINVALGGNIHQKVYEVPGMNDHREDTSAPVEVQYADSHSVRALPGSWFAELMGEAEFPVNSLHGQALDQLGEGVEALAHAEDGLVEAIHLPGAEQFTLAVQWHPE
;
A
#
# COMPACT_ATOMS: atom_id res chain seq x y z
N MET A 1 27.84 9.02 -1.23
CA MET A 1 27.35 8.68 -2.60
C MET A 1 27.91 7.31 -2.95
N SER A 2 27.23 6.25 -2.53
CA SER A 2 27.61 4.88 -2.86
C SER A 2 26.71 4.39 -3.95
N ASN A 3 27.24 4.33 -5.18
CA ASN A 3 26.56 3.72 -6.32
C ASN A 3 26.39 2.22 -6.06
N ASN A 4 25.31 1.80 -5.41
CA ASN A 4 24.88 0.41 -5.43
C ASN A 4 24.23 0.11 -6.78
N ASN A 5 25.10 0.01 -7.78
CA ASN A 5 24.75 -0.53 -9.08
C ASN A 5 24.58 -2.05 -8.90
N THR A 6 23.38 -2.53 -8.58
CA THR A 6 23.03 -3.96 -8.65
C THR A 6 23.23 -4.39 -10.09
N LYS A 7 24.43 -4.92 -10.40
CA LYS A 7 24.76 -5.49 -11.71
C LYS A 7 23.80 -6.65 -11.99
N GLN A 8 22.74 -6.38 -12.74
CA GLN A 8 21.92 -7.43 -13.32
C GLN A 8 22.84 -8.38 -14.11
N ARG A 9 22.71 -9.66 -13.85
CA ARG A 9 23.44 -10.69 -14.64
C ARG A 9 23.04 -10.53 -16.11
N PRO A 10 24.00 -10.42 -17.05
CA PRO A 10 23.69 -10.32 -18.46
C PRO A 10 22.84 -11.54 -18.88
N GLY A 11 21.62 -11.29 -19.41
CA GLY A 11 20.73 -12.34 -19.89
C GLY A 11 19.59 -12.76 -18.93
N ALA A 12 19.50 -12.24 -17.69
CA ALA A 12 18.34 -12.46 -16.85
C ALA A 12 17.17 -11.57 -17.30
N ARG A 13 15.96 -12.14 -17.40
CA ARG A 13 14.76 -11.32 -17.64
C ARG A 13 14.54 -10.38 -16.44
N LYS A 14 13.97 -9.20 -16.72
CA LYS A 14 13.56 -8.30 -15.66
C LYS A 14 12.37 -8.90 -14.89
N PRO A 15 12.29 -8.74 -13.56
CA PRO A 15 11.11 -9.13 -12.81
C PRO A 15 9.87 -8.40 -13.32
N VAL A 16 8.76 -9.11 -13.39
CA VAL A 16 7.44 -8.55 -13.72
C VAL A 16 6.66 -8.36 -12.43
N VAL A 17 6.18 -7.16 -12.19
CA VAL A 17 5.45 -6.82 -10.96
C VAL A 17 4.03 -6.41 -11.33
N LEU A 18 3.04 -7.08 -10.76
CA LEU A 18 1.64 -6.77 -10.94
C LEU A 18 1.26 -5.57 -10.09
N MET A 19 0.54 -4.63 -10.71
CA MET A 19 -0.05 -3.45 -10.06
C MET A 19 -1.52 -3.39 -10.42
N SER A 20 -2.42 -3.42 -9.44
CA SER A 20 -3.85 -3.23 -9.66
C SER A 20 -4.18 -1.78 -9.96
N MET A 21 -5.00 -1.55 -10.96
CA MET A 21 -5.47 -0.22 -11.34
C MET A 21 -6.69 0.17 -10.50
N GLY A 22 -6.87 1.47 -10.27
CA GLY A 22 -8.06 2.01 -9.60
C GLY A 22 -9.07 2.57 -10.59
N ALA A 23 -10.33 2.63 -10.18
CA ALA A 23 -11.41 3.22 -10.97
C ALA A 23 -11.42 4.74 -10.86
N GLN A 24 -11.69 5.42 -11.97
CA GLN A 24 -11.93 6.85 -12.01
C GLN A 24 -13.02 7.17 -13.03
N GLU A 25 -13.98 8.02 -12.65
CA GLU A 25 -14.95 8.53 -13.59
C GLU A 25 -14.49 9.86 -14.21
N ARG A 26 -14.55 9.96 -15.53
CA ARG A 26 -14.25 11.20 -16.26
C ARG A 26 -15.28 11.38 -17.38
N LYS A 27 -15.98 12.49 -17.38
CA LYS A 27 -16.97 12.86 -18.42
C LYS A 27 -18.03 11.75 -18.66
N GLY A 28 -18.51 11.10 -17.58
CA GLY A 28 -19.51 10.04 -17.65
C GLY A 28 -19.01 8.67 -18.13
N HIS A 29 -17.69 8.48 -18.21
CA HIS A 29 -17.07 7.20 -18.55
C HIS A 29 -16.22 6.68 -17.39
N ALA A 30 -16.30 5.38 -17.12
CA ALA A 30 -15.41 4.71 -16.19
C ALA A 30 -14.05 4.45 -16.84
N TYR A 31 -12.99 4.74 -16.12
CA TYR A 31 -11.60 4.50 -16.52
C TYR A 31 -10.91 3.66 -15.47
N GLN A 32 -10.01 2.80 -15.92
CA GLN A 32 -8.99 2.19 -15.07
C GLN A 32 -7.72 3.02 -15.19
N VAL A 33 -7.17 3.45 -14.06
CA VAL A 33 -6.04 4.39 -14.03
C VAL A 33 -4.93 3.93 -13.10
N MET A 34 -3.70 4.29 -13.46
CA MET A 34 -2.52 4.16 -12.63
C MET A 34 -1.70 5.44 -12.72
N THR A 35 -1.29 5.98 -11.57
CA THR A 35 -0.53 7.22 -11.50
C THR A 35 0.94 6.96 -11.77
N HIS A 36 1.59 7.81 -12.55
CA HIS A 36 3.01 7.71 -12.90
C HIS A 36 3.94 7.64 -11.68
N LYS A 37 3.60 8.32 -10.58
CA LYS A 37 4.40 8.33 -9.35
C LYS A 37 4.66 6.93 -8.77
N TYR A 38 3.79 5.95 -9.02
CA TYR A 38 4.01 4.55 -8.62
C TYR A 38 4.79 3.76 -9.67
N ILE A 39 4.53 4.04 -10.97
CA ILE A 39 5.18 3.31 -12.07
C ILE A 39 6.66 3.70 -12.18
N THR A 40 6.96 5.01 -12.09
CA THR A 40 8.30 5.54 -12.33
C THR A 40 9.35 4.93 -11.39
N PRO A 41 9.17 4.91 -10.04
CA PRO A 41 10.14 4.29 -9.14
C PRO A 41 10.30 2.78 -9.38
N LEU A 42 9.21 2.07 -9.68
CA LEU A 42 9.28 0.64 -9.97
C LEU A 42 10.16 0.35 -11.21
N VAL A 43 10.07 1.18 -12.24
CA VAL A 43 10.86 1.02 -13.47
C VAL A 43 12.28 1.53 -13.31
N GLU A 44 12.46 2.73 -12.78
CA GLU A 44 13.74 3.44 -12.79
C GLU A 44 14.66 3.02 -11.64
N LEU A 45 14.10 2.78 -10.44
CA LEU A 45 14.89 2.41 -9.26
C LEU A 45 15.00 0.89 -9.10
N SER A 46 13.89 0.16 -9.30
CA SER A 46 13.88 -1.30 -9.09
C SER A 46 14.19 -2.10 -10.36
N GLY A 47 14.16 -1.46 -11.53
CA GLY A 47 14.44 -2.13 -12.82
C GLY A 47 13.41 -3.19 -13.21
N CYS A 48 12.23 -3.18 -12.61
CA CYS A 48 11.14 -4.11 -12.87
C CYS A 48 10.31 -3.72 -14.09
N VAL A 49 9.50 -4.65 -14.57
CA VAL A 49 8.50 -4.42 -15.63
C VAL A 49 7.13 -4.37 -14.96
N PRO A 50 6.38 -3.25 -15.04
CA PRO A 50 5.02 -3.18 -14.49
C PRO A 50 4.05 -3.95 -15.39
N LEU A 51 3.22 -4.81 -14.79
CA LEU A 51 2.02 -5.39 -15.38
C LEU A 51 0.81 -4.74 -14.73
N LEU A 52 0.11 -3.87 -15.46
CA LEU A 52 -1.07 -3.16 -14.95
C LEU A 52 -2.31 -4.03 -15.15
N ALA A 53 -2.97 -4.42 -14.05
CA ALA A 53 -4.17 -5.24 -14.08
C ALA A 53 -5.41 -4.38 -13.82
N PRO A 54 -6.42 -4.36 -14.72
CA PRO A 54 -7.66 -3.64 -14.51
C PRO A 54 -8.50 -4.34 -13.44
N SER A 55 -8.77 -3.67 -12.33
CA SER A 55 -9.56 -4.23 -11.22
C SER A 55 -11.02 -4.52 -11.57
N CYS A 56 -11.56 -3.85 -12.59
CA CYS A 56 -12.94 -4.06 -13.06
C CYS A 56 -13.20 -5.43 -13.72
N CYS A 57 -12.15 -6.23 -13.95
CA CYS A 57 -12.29 -7.59 -14.50
C CYS A 57 -12.68 -8.64 -13.44
N GLY A 58 -12.71 -8.25 -12.15
CA GLY A 58 -13.03 -9.15 -11.07
C GLY A 58 -11.91 -10.14 -10.71
N ALA A 59 -12.24 -11.11 -9.86
CA ALA A 59 -11.26 -12.02 -9.25
C ALA A 59 -11.02 -13.33 -10.03
N ASP A 60 -11.77 -13.61 -11.07
CA ASP A 60 -11.74 -14.92 -11.74
C ASP A 60 -10.38 -15.25 -12.39
N ASP A 61 -9.64 -14.23 -12.84
CA ASP A 61 -8.36 -14.37 -13.52
C ASP A 61 -7.13 -14.16 -12.62
N ILE A 62 -7.30 -13.97 -11.30
CA ILE A 62 -6.21 -13.68 -10.36
C ILE A 62 -5.13 -14.76 -10.41
N GLU A 63 -5.51 -16.04 -10.46
CA GLU A 63 -4.56 -17.15 -10.55
C GLU A 63 -3.71 -17.06 -11.82
N GLN A 64 -4.29 -16.63 -12.93
CA GLN A 64 -3.58 -16.43 -14.17
C GLN A 64 -2.62 -15.25 -14.06
N TYR A 65 -3.05 -14.11 -13.52
CA TYR A 65 -2.18 -12.97 -13.26
C TYR A 65 -0.99 -13.36 -12.38
N LEU A 66 -1.23 -14.03 -11.25
CA LEU A 66 -0.18 -14.48 -10.33
C LEU A 66 0.82 -15.45 -10.98
N SER A 67 0.39 -16.23 -11.97
CA SER A 67 1.29 -17.13 -12.72
C SER A 67 2.26 -16.42 -13.65
N MET A 68 1.99 -15.15 -13.99
CA MET A 68 2.77 -14.36 -14.96
C MET A 68 3.76 -13.40 -14.31
N VAL A 69 3.73 -13.25 -12.97
CA VAL A 69 4.46 -12.19 -12.28
C VAL A 69 5.44 -12.74 -11.24
N ASP A 70 6.40 -11.92 -10.88
CA ASP A 70 7.44 -12.22 -9.88
C ASP A 70 7.19 -11.50 -8.55
N GLY A 71 6.16 -10.66 -8.47
CA GLY A 71 5.78 -9.92 -7.27
C GLY A 71 4.54 -9.08 -7.50
N VAL A 72 4.00 -8.53 -6.41
CA VAL A 72 2.82 -7.67 -6.40
C VAL A 72 3.14 -6.35 -5.72
N TYR A 73 2.64 -5.25 -6.29
CA TYR A 73 2.75 -3.91 -5.75
C TYR A 73 1.37 -3.25 -5.69
N LEU A 74 0.86 -3.04 -4.48
CA LEU A 74 -0.41 -2.38 -4.22
C LEU A 74 -0.19 -0.91 -3.93
N THR A 75 -0.87 -0.05 -4.66
CA THR A 75 -0.67 1.40 -4.60
C THR A 75 -1.67 2.09 -3.66
N GLY A 76 -1.37 3.32 -3.25
CA GLY A 76 -2.34 4.20 -2.62
C GLY A 76 -3.47 4.60 -3.57
N ALA A 77 -4.57 5.06 -3.01
CA ALA A 77 -5.69 5.67 -3.73
C ALA A 77 -6.51 6.57 -2.81
N GLY A 78 -7.23 7.52 -3.40
CA GLY A 78 -8.14 8.40 -2.64
C GLY A 78 -9.48 7.75 -2.25
N SER A 79 -9.78 6.54 -2.76
CA SER A 79 -10.98 5.78 -2.39
C SER A 79 -10.77 5.04 -1.06
N ASN A 80 -11.83 4.95 -0.25
CA ASN A 80 -11.86 4.15 0.96
C ASN A 80 -12.14 2.67 0.62
N ILE A 81 -11.68 1.75 1.49
CA ILE A 81 -12.06 0.33 1.44
C ILE A 81 -13.50 0.20 1.97
N ASP A 82 -14.31 -0.69 1.36
CA ASP A 82 -15.67 -0.94 1.81
C ASP A 82 -15.69 -1.51 3.25
N PRO A 83 -16.28 -0.80 4.22
CA PRO A 83 -16.32 -1.25 5.61
C PRO A 83 -17.00 -2.60 5.82
N ALA A 84 -17.87 -3.03 4.92
CA ALA A 84 -18.48 -4.36 4.97
C ALA A 84 -17.44 -5.49 4.93
N LEU A 85 -16.26 -5.27 4.34
CA LEU A 85 -15.17 -6.25 4.23
C LEU A 85 -14.50 -6.54 5.57
N TYR A 86 -14.59 -5.63 6.53
CA TYR A 86 -14.07 -5.79 7.90
C TYR A 86 -15.15 -5.67 8.97
N GLY A 87 -16.43 -5.91 8.58
CA GLY A 87 -17.55 -6.08 9.49
C GLY A 87 -18.05 -4.81 10.17
N GLN A 88 -17.80 -3.63 9.59
CA GLN A 88 -18.22 -2.34 10.13
C GLN A 88 -19.30 -1.67 9.28
N GLU A 89 -20.07 -0.77 9.91
CA GLU A 89 -20.95 0.17 9.19
C GLU A 89 -20.14 1.27 8.53
N ASN A 90 -20.64 1.81 7.42
CA ASN A 90 -19.98 2.89 6.69
C ASN A 90 -20.15 4.24 7.41
N LEU A 91 -19.09 4.70 8.07
CA LEU A 91 -19.03 6.01 8.75
C LEU A 91 -18.66 7.16 7.80
N THR A 92 -18.28 6.85 6.55
CA THR A 92 -17.85 7.83 5.54
C THR A 92 -18.64 7.73 4.23
N PRO A 93 -20.00 7.80 4.26
CA PRO A 93 -20.85 7.51 3.08
C PRO A 93 -20.66 8.50 1.91
N THR A 94 -20.06 9.66 2.16
CA THR A 94 -19.75 10.67 1.13
C THR A 94 -18.37 10.47 0.48
N LYS A 95 -17.52 9.61 1.04
CA LYS A 95 -16.24 9.25 0.44
C LYS A 95 -16.45 8.14 -0.59
N GLY A 96 -15.83 8.31 -1.76
CA GLY A 96 -15.85 7.29 -2.80
C GLY A 96 -15.20 5.99 -2.34
N GLN A 97 -15.82 4.88 -2.70
CA GLN A 97 -15.29 3.52 -2.55
C GLN A 97 -14.97 2.99 -3.94
N ASP A 98 -13.95 2.18 -4.06
CA ASP A 98 -13.62 1.42 -5.28
C ASP A 98 -13.85 -0.06 -5.00
N LYS A 99 -15.12 -0.46 -5.12
CA LYS A 99 -15.54 -1.84 -4.82
C LYS A 99 -14.94 -2.87 -5.78
N ASP A 100 -14.73 -2.50 -7.03
CA ASP A 100 -14.09 -3.37 -8.01
C ASP A 100 -12.66 -3.66 -7.59
N ARG A 101 -11.95 -2.63 -7.13
CA ARG A 101 -10.59 -2.77 -6.62
C ARG A 101 -10.56 -3.62 -5.34
N ASP A 102 -11.48 -3.41 -4.40
CA ASP A 102 -11.60 -4.24 -3.20
C ASP A 102 -11.79 -5.72 -3.54
N LEU A 103 -12.70 -6.01 -4.48
CA LEU A 103 -13.00 -7.37 -4.95
C LEU A 103 -11.83 -8.01 -5.70
N PHE A 104 -10.96 -7.22 -6.32
CA PHE A 104 -9.77 -7.68 -7.01
C PHE A 104 -8.59 -7.84 -6.05
N ASP A 105 -8.27 -6.82 -5.24
CA ASP A 105 -7.04 -6.77 -4.44
C ASP A 105 -7.06 -7.74 -3.24
N ILE A 106 -8.20 -7.95 -2.57
CA ILE A 106 -8.27 -8.87 -1.44
C ILE A 106 -7.92 -10.33 -1.84
N PRO A 107 -8.50 -10.92 -2.90
CA PRO A 107 -8.07 -12.23 -3.39
C PRO A 107 -6.63 -12.22 -3.95
N LEU A 108 -6.21 -11.14 -4.61
CA LEU A 108 -4.85 -10.99 -5.13
C LEU A 108 -3.80 -11.08 -4.01
N ILE A 109 -4.01 -10.38 -2.89
CA ILE A 109 -3.15 -10.42 -1.71
C ILE A 109 -3.04 -11.85 -1.19
N ARG A 110 -4.17 -12.51 -0.94
CA ARG A 110 -4.21 -13.89 -0.43
C ARG A 110 -3.51 -14.86 -1.36
N GLY A 111 -3.75 -14.73 -2.66
CA GLY A 111 -3.10 -15.56 -3.69
C GLY A 111 -1.60 -15.32 -3.79
N ALA A 112 -1.15 -14.07 -3.70
CA ALA A 112 0.28 -13.72 -3.70
C ALA A 112 1.00 -14.32 -2.50
N LEU A 113 0.43 -14.19 -1.30
CA LEU A 113 0.98 -14.78 -0.08
C LEU A 113 1.02 -16.30 -0.12
N ALA A 114 -0.05 -16.94 -0.60
CA ALA A 114 -0.12 -18.40 -0.74
C ALA A 114 0.91 -18.96 -1.74
N ARG A 115 1.36 -18.14 -2.70
CA ARG A 115 2.40 -18.51 -3.67
C ARG A 115 3.81 -18.07 -3.25
N GLY A 116 3.97 -17.45 -2.10
CA GLY A 116 5.23 -16.89 -1.64
C GLY A 116 5.78 -15.82 -2.58
N LEU A 117 4.93 -14.98 -3.16
CA LEU A 117 5.38 -13.86 -3.99
C LEU A 117 5.73 -12.65 -3.10
N PRO A 118 6.80 -11.92 -3.43
CA PRO A 118 7.09 -10.64 -2.79
C PRO A 118 5.90 -9.67 -2.92
N LEU A 119 5.58 -8.98 -1.82
CA LEU A 119 4.46 -8.05 -1.74
C LEU A 119 4.92 -6.72 -1.15
N PHE A 120 4.77 -5.64 -1.92
CA PHE A 120 4.96 -4.28 -1.46
C PHE A 120 3.66 -3.50 -1.55
N ALA A 121 3.38 -2.62 -0.57
CA ALA A 121 2.15 -1.86 -0.57
C ALA A 121 2.32 -0.46 0.03
N ILE A 122 1.53 0.50 -0.46
CA ILE A 122 1.54 1.90 -0.03
C ILE A 122 0.12 2.33 0.35
N CYS A 123 -0.02 3.02 1.48
CA CYS A 123 -1.22 3.69 1.97
C CYS A 123 -2.45 2.75 1.93
N ARG A 124 -3.38 2.95 0.99
CA ARG A 124 -4.54 2.07 0.82
C ARG A 124 -4.15 0.60 0.64
N GLY A 125 -3.06 0.32 -0.09
CA GLY A 125 -2.56 -1.04 -0.25
C GLY A 125 -2.14 -1.71 1.07
N MET A 126 -1.56 -0.96 2.02
CA MET A 126 -1.27 -1.45 3.37
C MET A 126 -2.56 -1.81 4.12
N GLN A 127 -3.59 -0.96 3.99
CA GLN A 127 -4.89 -1.20 4.60
C GLN A 127 -5.60 -2.42 3.98
N GLU A 128 -5.47 -2.62 2.67
CA GLU A 128 -5.97 -3.81 1.95
C GLU A 128 -5.32 -5.10 2.45
N ILE A 129 -4.00 -5.11 2.70
CA ILE A 129 -3.31 -6.26 3.29
C ILE A 129 -3.88 -6.59 4.65
N ASN A 130 -4.05 -5.59 5.52
CA ASN A 130 -4.60 -5.80 6.85
C ASN A 130 -6.01 -6.40 6.82
N VAL A 131 -6.88 -5.85 5.97
CA VAL A 131 -8.27 -6.35 5.79
C VAL A 131 -8.28 -7.75 5.17
N ALA A 132 -7.42 -8.02 4.18
CA ALA A 132 -7.31 -9.35 3.58
C ALA A 132 -6.96 -10.44 4.59
N LEU A 133 -6.28 -10.08 5.67
CA LEU A 133 -5.83 -10.97 6.75
C LEU A 133 -6.73 -10.89 8.01
N GLY A 134 -7.91 -10.25 7.89
CA GLY A 134 -8.92 -10.23 8.94
C GLY A 134 -8.76 -9.11 9.97
N GLY A 135 -7.89 -8.15 9.73
CA GLY A 135 -7.80 -6.92 10.51
C GLY A 135 -8.88 -5.91 10.15
N ASN A 136 -8.92 -4.80 10.86
CA ASN A 136 -9.87 -3.72 10.61
C ASN A 136 -9.18 -2.35 10.51
N ILE A 137 -9.96 -1.29 10.28
CA ILE A 137 -9.47 0.05 9.95
C ILE A 137 -10.23 1.09 10.77
N HIS A 138 -9.53 2.10 11.29
CA HIS A 138 -10.14 3.36 11.66
C HIS A 138 -10.58 4.09 10.40
N GLN A 139 -11.89 4.22 10.20
CA GLN A 139 -12.45 4.88 9.01
C GLN A 139 -12.23 6.40 9.02
N LYS A 140 -11.99 6.97 10.21
CA LYS A 140 -11.78 8.40 10.46
C LYS A 140 -10.75 8.54 11.57
N VAL A 141 -9.48 8.37 11.26
CA VAL A 141 -8.40 8.44 12.26
C VAL A 141 -8.41 9.78 13.00
N TYR A 142 -8.76 10.86 12.31
CA TYR A 142 -8.85 12.22 12.85
C TYR A 142 -10.01 12.44 13.85
N GLU A 143 -10.91 11.47 14.03
CA GLU A 143 -11.97 11.48 15.06
C GLU A 143 -11.63 10.53 16.22
N VAL A 144 -10.52 9.80 16.17
CA VAL A 144 -10.10 8.88 17.23
C VAL A 144 -9.40 9.68 18.34
N PRO A 145 -9.86 9.58 19.60
CA PRO A 145 -9.22 10.30 20.70
C PRO A 145 -7.75 9.95 20.87
N GLY A 146 -6.88 10.96 20.86
CA GLY A 146 -5.43 10.80 21.02
C GLY A 146 -4.65 10.60 19.73
N MET A 147 -5.33 10.40 18.58
CA MET A 147 -4.70 10.38 17.26
C MET A 147 -4.61 11.79 16.65
N ASN A 148 -3.60 12.00 15.84
CA ASN A 148 -3.43 13.22 15.06
C ASN A 148 -4.33 13.23 13.80
N ASP A 149 -4.44 14.39 13.16
CA ASP A 149 -5.06 14.47 11.84
C ASP A 149 -3.98 14.17 10.77
N HIS A 150 -4.07 12.99 10.19
CA HIS A 150 -3.14 12.48 9.18
C HIS A 150 -3.51 12.85 7.75
N ARG A 151 -4.53 13.70 7.57
CA ARG A 151 -4.97 14.14 6.23
C ARG A 151 -4.11 15.30 5.74
N GLU A 152 -3.91 15.31 4.44
CA GLU A 152 -3.32 16.43 3.72
C GLU A 152 -4.28 17.65 3.67
N ASP A 153 -3.72 18.84 3.57
CA ASP A 153 -4.48 20.03 3.17
C ASP A 153 -4.68 20.03 1.65
N THR A 154 -5.84 19.56 1.21
CA THR A 154 -6.21 19.47 -0.22
C THR A 154 -6.26 20.83 -0.93
N SER A 155 -6.24 21.96 -0.19
CA SER A 155 -6.18 23.32 -0.76
C SER A 155 -4.73 23.76 -1.06
N ALA A 156 -3.75 23.09 -0.46
CA ALA A 156 -2.34 23.39 -0.66
C ALA A 156 -1.80 22.84 -2.01
N PRO A 157 -0.72 23.40 -2.55
CA PRO A 157 -0.02 22.80 -3.70
C PRO A 157 0.44 21.38 -3.43
N VAL A 158 0.51 20.55 -4.47
CA VAL A 158 0.86 19.12 -4.36
C VAL A 158 2.20 18.90 -3.65
N GLU A 159 3.18 19.74 -3.90
CA GLU A 159 4.51 19.68 -3.28
C GLU A 159 4.44 19.91 -1.76
N VAL A 160 3.46 20.69 -1.29
CA VAL A 160 3.22 20.92 0.14
C VAL A 160 2.45 19.74 0.75
N GLN A 161 1.49 19.16 0.04
CA GLN A 161 0.75 17.99 0.50
C GLN A 161 1.68 16.78 0.72
N TYR A 162 2.73 16.64 -0.10
CA TYR A 162 3.71 15.55 -0.03
C TYR A 162 4.98 15.89 0.75
N ALA A 163 5.05 17.06 1.38
CA ALA A 163 6.14 17.40 2.28
C ALA A 163 6.05 16.58 3.58
N ASP A 164 7.19 16.47 4.27
CA ASP A 164 7.25 15.82 5.59
C ASP A 164 6.24 16.45 6.57
N SER A 165 5.47 15.61 7.24
CA SER A 165 4.37 16.00 8.11
C SER A 165 4.59 15.60 9.57
N HIS A 166 5.08 14.39 9.82
CA HIS A 166 5.35 13.88 11.16
C HIS A 166 6.52 12.90 11.18
N SER A 167 7.00 12.56 12.36
CA SER A 167 8.03 11.53 12.54
C SER A 167 7.41 10.14 12.70
N VAL A 168 8.09 9.16 12.14
CA VAL A 168 7.79 7.74 12.31
C VAL A 168 8.98 7.09 13.00
N ARG A 169 8.70 6.23 13.99
CA ARG A 169 9.71 5.48 14.73
C ARG A 169 9.63 4.00 14.36
N ALA A 170 10.71 3.50 13.74
CA ALA A 170 10.89 2.09 13.47
C ALA A 170 11.14 1.30 14.76
N LEU A 171 10.71 0.03 14.81
CA LEU A 171 10.99 -0.85 15.93
C LEU A 171 12.51 -1.05 16.07
N PRO A 172 13.09 -0.79 17.27
CA PRO A 172 14.52 -0.91 17.48
C PRO A 172 15.02 -2.34 17.19
N GLY A 173 16.13 -2.45 16.44
CA GLY A 173 16.73 -3.73 16.07
C GLY A 173 15.98 -4.51 14.99
N SER A 174 14.94 -3.93 14.41
CA SER A 174 14.28 -4.53 13.24
C SER A 174 15.10 -4.33 11.98
N TRP A 175 14.96 -5.26 11.02
CA TRP A 175 15.57 -5.12 9.69
C TRP A 175 15.09 -3.83 8.98
N PHE A 176 13.90 -3.35 9.35
CA PHE A 176 13.33 -2.13 8.79
C PHE A 176 14.08 -0.87 9.28
N ALA A 177 14.43 -0.81 10.58
CA ALA A 177 15.28 0.26 11.11
C ALA A 177 16.67 0.27 10.44
N GLU A 178 17.24 -0.92 10.15
CA GLU A 178 18.49 -1.04 9.40
C GLU A 178 18.34 -0.56 7.95
N LEU A 179 17.22 -0.89 7.29
CA LEU A 179 16.91 -0.46 5.92
C LEU A 179 16.78 1.07 5.83
N MET A 180 16.10 1.70 6.80
CA MET A 180 15.92 3.15 6.84
C MET A 180 17.20 3.90 7.22
N GLY A 181 18.16 3.22 7.87
CA GLY A 181 19.44 3.78 8.32
C GLY A 181 19.34 4.60 9.61
N GLU A 182 18.13 4.83 10.11
CA GLU A 182 17.83 5.55 11.35
C GLU A 182 16.55 5.01 11.98
N ALA A 183 16.43 5.14 13.30
CA ALA A 183 15.29 4.63 14.04
C ALA A 183 14.08 5.57 14.01
N GLU A 184 14.29 6.84 13.72
CA GLU A 184 13.25 7.86 13.63
C GLU A 184 13.52 8.75 12.42
N PHE A 185 12.50 8.92 11.57
CA PHE A 185 12.62 9.67 10.32
C PHE A 185 11.30 10.35 9.98
N PRO A 186 11.34 11.48 9.27
CA PRO A 186 10.14 12.19 8.86
C PRO A 186 9.48 11.52 7.65
N VAL A 187 8.14 11.60 7.60
CA VAL A 187 7.32 11.12 6.47
C VAL A 187 6.20 12.11 6.14
N ASN A 188 5.68 12.04 4.92
CA ASN A 188 4.45 12.72 4.55
C ASN A 188 3.22 11.98 5.09
N SER A 189 2.05 12.66 5.09
CA SER A 189 0.81 12.08 5.59
C SER A 189 -0.39 12.54 4.77
N LEU A 190 -1.03 11.61 4.05
CA LEU A 190 -2.11 11.87 3.12
C LEU A 190 -3.24 10.84 3.28
N HIS A 191 -3.66 10.56 4.53
CA HIS A 191 -4.67 9.53 4.76
C HIS A 191 -5.63 9.89 5.90
N GLY A 192 -6.91 9.60 5.69
CA GLY A 192 -7.95 9.74 6.72
C GLY A 192 -8.35 8.40 7.34
N GLN A 193 -7.89 7.28 6.75
CA GLN A 193 -8.03 5.92 7.27
C GLN A 193 -6.67 5.37 7.69
N ALA A 194 -6.68 4.46 8.66
CA ALA A 194 -5.46 3.79 9.14
C ALA A 194 -5.81 2.46 9.80
N LEU A 195 -4.80 1.63 10.07
CA LEU A 195 -5.01 0.36 10.75
C LEU A 195 -5.48 0.57 12.20
N ASP A 196 -6.45 -0.25 12.65
CA ASP A 196 -6.90 -0.35 14.03
C ASP A 196 -6.42 -1.68 14.62
N GLN A 197 -7.09 -2.78 14.32
CA GLN A 197 -6.65 -4.12 14.73
C GLN A 197 -5.89 -4.77 13.59
N LEU A 198 -4.70 -5.29 13.90
CA LEU A 198 -3.89 -6.00 12.93
C LEU A 198 -4.48 -7.37 12.60
N GLY A 199 -4.41 -7.74 11.33
CA GLY A 199 -4.82 -9.04 10.82
C GLY A 199 -3.90 -10.18 11.27
N GLU A 200 -4.29 -11.40 10.98
CA GLU A 200 -3.53 -12.59 11.33
C GLU A 200 -2.13 -12.59 10.69
N GLY A 201 -1.10 -12.73 11.53
CA GLY A 201 0.30 -12.76 11.09
C GLY A 201 0.87 -11.40 10.66
N VAL A 202 0.12 -10.31 10.77
CA VAL A 202 0.60 -8.97 10.50
C VAL A 202 1.33 -8.43 11.73
N GLU A 203 2.54 -7.93 11.56
CA GLU A 203 3.31 -7.27 12.62
C GLU A 203 3.67 -5.85 12.21
N ALA A 204 3.58 -4.93 13.18
CA ALA A 204 4.00 -3.55 13.00
C ALA A 204 5.53 -3.46 12.95
N LEU A 205 6.06 -2.65 12.03
CA LEU A 205 7.48 -2.32 11.91
C LEU A 205 7.78 -0.89 12.36
N ALA A 206 6.79 0.00 12.31
CA ALA A 206 6.97 1.40 12.69
C ALA A 206 5.64 2.03 13.13
N HIS A 207 5.74 3.06 13.96
CA HIS A 207 4.62 3.83 14.48
C HIS A 207 4.88 5.32 14.38
N ALA A 208 3.82 6.10 14.16
CA ALA A 208 3.80 7.53 14.35
C ALA A 208 3.89 7.89 15.86
N GLU A 209 4.09 9.17 16.17
CA GLU A 209 4.21 9.66 17.55
C GLU A 209 2.95 9.43 18.39
N ASP A 210 1.77 9.43 17.78
CA ASP A 210 0.47 9.15 18.39
C ASP A 210 0.16 7.66 18.56
N GLY A 211 1.09 6.78 18.12
CA GLY A 211 0.98 5.33 18.21
C GLY A 211 0.35 4.67 17.00
N LEU A 212 -0.05 5.43 15.96
CA LEU A 212 -0.60 4.87 14.74
C LEU A 212 0.44 3.98 14.05
N VAL A 213 -0.02 2.82 13.52
CA VAL A 213 0.85 1.92 12.76
C VAL A 213 1.12 2.51 11.38
N GLU A 214 2.39 2.73 11.08
CA GLU A 214 2.85 3.35 9.82
C GLU A 214 3.55 2.38 8.87
N ALA A 215 4.07 1.27 9.39
CA ALA A 215 4.63 0.21 8.55
C ALA A 215 4.33 -1.16 9.13
N ILE A 216 4.08 -2.12 8.25
CA ILE A 216 3.81 -3.53 8.59
C ILE A 216 4.60 -4.48 7.71
N HIS A 217 4.78 -5.70 8.20
CA HIS A 217 5.24 -6.85 7.44
C HIS A 217 4.55 -8.14 7.88
N LEU A 218 4.84 -9.22 7.18
CA LEU A 218 4.40 -10.57 7.54
C LEU A 218 5.65 -11.45 7.75
N PRO A 219 6.14 -11.60 8.98
CA PRO A 219 7.37 -12.37 9.25
C PRO A 219 7.24 -13.85 8.91
N GLY A 220 6.02 -14.38 8.87
CA GLY A 220 5.73 -15.77 8.45
C GLY A 220 5.67 -15.98 6.93
N ALA A 221 5.75 -14.92 6.11
CA ALA A 221 5.75 -15.04 4.66
C ALA A 221 7.07 -15.62 4.15
N GLU A 222 7.01 -16.46 3.09
CA GLU A 222 8.21 -17.07 2.49
C GLU A 222 9.12 -16.03 1.82
N GLN A 223 8.55 -14.92 1.39
CA GLN A 223 9.25 -13.86 0.66
C GLN A 223 9.04 -12.50 1.33
N PHE A 224 9.76 -11.51 0.83
CA PHE A 224 9.69 -10.13 1.27
C PHE A 224 8.25 -9.60 1.26
N THR A 225 7.81 -9.09 2.41
CA THR A 225 6.58 -8.33 2.56
C THR A 225 6.86 -7.03 3.29
N LEU A 226 6.41 -5.92 2.73
CA LEU A 226 6.49 -4.61 3.36
C LEU A 226 5.32 -3.77 2.91
N ALA A 227 4.68 -3.09 3.84
CA ALA A 227 3.71 -2.08 3.51
C ALA A 227 3.89 -0.85 4.41
N VAL A 228 3.68 0.33 3.83
CA VAL A 228 3.85 1.62 4.50
C VAL A 228 2.61 2.48 4.32
N GLN A 229 2.29 3.30 5.33
CA GLN A 229 1.09 4.16 5.29
C GLN A 229 1.37 5.48 4.56
N TRP A 230 2.58 6.02 4.68
CA TRP A 230 3.01 7.21 3.94
C TRP A 230 3.27 6.92 2.46
N HIS A 231 3.63 7.95 1.71
CA HIS A 231 3.90 7.91 0.27
C HIS A 231 5.40 8.13 0.00
N PRO A 232 6.21 7.07 -0.17
CA PRO A 232 7.66 7.18 -0.42
C PRO A 232 8.02 7.48 -1.88
N GLU A 233 7.07 7.47 -2.81
CA GLU A 233 7.23 7.64 -4.26
C GLU A 233 7.30 9.09 -4.76
#